data_cf99b679b78a455f82f8019f74372841
#
_entry.id   cf99b679b78a455f82f8019f74372841
#
_cell.length_a   1.000
_cell.length_b   1.000
_cell.length_c   1.000
_cell.angle_alpha   90.00
_cell.angle_beta   90.00
_cell.angle_gamma   90.00
#
_symmetry.space_group_name_H-M   'P 1'
#
loop_
_entity.id
_entity.type
_entity.pdbx_description
1 polymer ?
#
loop_
_entity_poly.entity_id
_entity_poly.type
_entity_poly.pdbx_seq_one_letter_code
_entity_poly.pdbx_strand_id
1 'polypeptide(L)'
;LRFDKAQMTNLQESLYKEMLITNRSGAYCSTTLVGCNIRKYDGLLVIPVPELDDENHVLLSSLDETVIQHGAEFNLGLHKYQGENYSPKGHKYIVSFEWEQVPTWTYRVGGVLLRKELSFDTSIHRIYVRYTLLDAHSETQLRLRPFLAFRSVRQWTHENGVANRSYNEVENGIRMCLYQGYPDLYMQTSKPTDWHYCPDWYRGMDYPKERERGYN
;
A
#
# COMPACT_ATOMS: atom_id res chain seq x y z
N LEU A 1 4.93 15.09 -14.40
CA LEU A 1 5.88 14.97 -13.29
C LEU A 1 6.72 13.71 -13.51
N ARG A 2 8.05 13.80 -13.35
CA ARG A 2 8.93 12.64 -13.51
C ARG A 2 10.09 12.73 -12.52
N PHE A 3 10.44 11.59 -11.93
CA PHE A 3 11.62 11.40 -11.08
C PHE A 3 12.40 10.19 -11.57
N ASP A 4 13.71 10.32 -11.62
CA ASP A 4 14.62 9.26 -12.04
C ASP A 4 15.04 8.36 -10.87
N LYS A 5 15.85 7.35 -11.18
CA LYS A 5 16.35 6.40 -10.19
C LYS A 5 17.13 7.08 -9.06
N ALA A 6 17.98 8.06 -9.37
CA ALA A 6 18.81 8.71 -8.36
C ALA A 6 17.94 9.47 -7.34
N GLN A 7 16.92 10.17 -7.83
CA GLN A 7 15.97 10.90 -7.00
C GLN A 7 15.08 9.96 -6.15
N MET A 8 14.65 8.82 -6.71
CA MET A 8 13.79 7.87 -6.01
C MET A 8 14.55 7.06 -4.95
N THR A 9 15.81 6.72 -5.18
CA THR A 9 16.61 5.93 -4.22
C THR A 9 17.21 6.75 -3.10
N ASN A 10 17.24 8.08 -3.22
CA ASN A 10 17.67 8.99 -2.16
C ASN A 10 16.53 9.19 -1.14
N LEU A 11 16.52 8.42 -0.06
CA LEU A 11 15.47 8.49 0.97
C LEU A 11 15.40 9.83 1.71
N GLN A 12 16.50 10.58 1.81
CA GLN A 12 16.47 11.91 2.45
C GLN A 12 15.56 12.89 1.71
N GLU A 13 15.40 12.69 0.41
CA GLU A 13 14.51 13.53 -0.41
C GLU A 13 13.19 12.82 -0.72
N SER A 14 13.24 11.56 -1.18
CA SER A 14 12.07 10.86 -1.71
C SER A 14 11.06 10.45 -0.64
N LEU A 15 11.50 10.23 0.60
CA LEU A 15 10.63 9.90 1.72
C LEU A 15 9.62 11.01 2.02
N TYR A 16 9.95 12.27 1.72
CA TYR A 16 9.09 13.42 1.98
C TYR A 16 8.38 13.97 0.73
N LYS A 17 8.50 13.27 -0.42
CA LYS A 17 7.71 13.56 -1.60
C LYS A 17 6.37 12.81 -1.49
N GLU A 18 5.36 13.53 -1.06
CA GLU A 18 4.02 12.98 -0.83
C GLU A 18 3.16 13.08 -2.08
N MET A 19 2.24 12.15 -2.25
CA MET A 19 1.19 12.18 -3.28
C MET A 19 -0.18 12.01 -2.65
N LEU A 20 -1.18 12.63 -3.26
CA LEU A 20 -2.59 12.52 -2.88
C LEU A 20 -3.43 12.34 -4.13
N ILE A 21 -4.26 11.31 -4.13
CA ILE A 21 -5.30 11.09 -5.13
C ILE A 21 -6.64 11.05 -4.41
N THR A 22 -7.61 11.75 -4.92
CA THR A 22 -8.96 11.82 -4.34
C THR A 22 -10.01 11.46 -5.39
N ASN A 23 -11.20 11.12 -4.93
CA ASN A 23 -12.36 10.96 -5.78
C ASN A 23 -13.54 11.83 -5.31
N ARG A 24 -14.66 11.77 -6.03
CA ARG A 24 -15.82 12.60 -5.72
C ARG A 24 -16.64 12.10 -4.52
N SER A 25 -16.39 10.88 -4.04
CA SER A 25 -17.09 10.29 -2.88
C SER A 25 -16.37 10.55 -1.54
N GLY A 26 -15.29 11.34 -1.55
CA GLY A 26 -14.51 11.66 -0.34
C GLY A 26 -13.44 10.64 0.01
N ALA A 27 -13.29 9.58 -0.78
CA ALA A 27 -12.19 8.65 -0.61
C ALA A 27 -10.87 9.22 -1.13
N TYR A 28 -9.75 8.78 -0.55
CA TYR A 28 -8.44 9.18 -1.02
C TYR A 28 -7.37 8.10 -0.85
N CYS A 29 -6.28 8.25 -1.58
CA CYS A 29 -5.00 7.60 -1.37
C CYS A 29 -3.95 8.65 -1.06
N SER A 30 -3.25 8.52 0.06
CA SER A 30 -2.12 9.35 0.45
C SER A 30 -0.96 8.45 0.84
N THR A 31 0.20 8.72 0.26
CA THR A 31 1.46 8.04 0.61
C THR A 31 2.64 8.83 0.05
N THR A 32 3.86 8.39 0.29
CA THR A 32 5.03 8.97 -0.37
C THR A 32 5.30 8.32 -1.73
N LEU A 33 6.09 8.96 -2.58
CA LEU A 33 6.45 8.41 -3.89
C LEU A 33 7.22 7.08 -3.80
N VAL A 34 7.83 6.79 -2.65
CA VAL A 34 8.51 5.50 -2.39
C VAL A 34 7.60 4.49 -1.69
N GLY A 35 6.32 4.82 -1.47
CA GLY A 35 5.33 3.92 -0.87
C GLY A 35 5.46 3.74 0.65
N CYS A 36 6.25 4.56 1.32
CA CYS A 36 6.37 4.56 2.78
C CYS A 36 5.40 5.56 3.40
N ASN A 37 4.48 5.10 4.22
CA ASN A 37 3.58 5.98 4.95
C ASN A 37 4.36 6.71 6.06
N ILE A 38 4.21 8.04 6.11
CA ILE A 38 4.91 8.91 7.07
C ILE A 38 3.96 9.64 8.00
N ARG A 39 2.66 9.52 7.75
CA ARG A 39 1.57 10.14 8.52
C ARG A 39 0.53 9.09 8.91
N LYS A 40 -0.13 9.27 10.05
CA LYS A 40 -1.20 8.37 10.49
C LYS A 40 -2.41 8.35 9.57
N TYR A 41 -2.64 9.37 8.77
CA TYR A 41 -3.72 9.43 7.78
C TYR A 41 -3.29 8.98 6.38
N ASP A 42 -2.06 8.52 6.20
CA ASP A 42 -1.65 7.86 4.96
C ASP A 42 -2.29 6.49 4.83
N GLY A 43 -2.64 6.15 3.62
CA GLY A 43 -3.20 4.87 3.25
C GLY A 43 -3.48 4.79 1.75
N LEU A 44 -3.51 3.58 1.21
CA LEU A 44 -3.88 3.33 -0.18
C LEU A 44 -5.38 3.44 -0.40
N LEU A 45 -6.19 3.09 0.61
CA LEU A 45 -7.64 3.29 0.57
C LEU A 45 -8.10 3.85 1.91
N VAL A 46 -8.43 5.13 1.89
CA VAL A 46 -8.98 5.88 3.01
C VAL A 46 -10.34 6.41 2.59
N ILE A 47 -11.37 6.11 3.38
CA ILE A 47 -12.76 6.39 3.02
C ILE A 47 -13.51 7.05 4.18
N PRO A 48 -14.53 7.89 3.92
CA PRO A 48 -15.50 8.24 4.94
C PRO A 48 -16.33 7.01 5.33
N VAL A 49 -16.65 6.85 6.61
CA VAL A 49 -17.53 5.81 7.14
C VAL A 49 -18.57 6.47 8.05
N PRO A 50 -19.61 7.10 7.46
CA PRO A 50 -20.60 7.90 8.20
C PRO A 50 -21.36 7.10 9.26
N GLU A 51 -21.40 5.77 9.13
CA GLU A 51 -22.01 4.88 10.10
C GLU A 51 -21.24 4.80 11.42
N LEU A 52 -19.97 5.19 11.44
CA LEU A 52 -19.13 5.22 12.63
C LEU A 52 -18.97 6.62 13.20
N ASP A 53 -18.59 7.57 12.38
CA ASP A 53 -18.36 8.97 12.74
C ASP A 53 -18.19 9.86 11.49
N ASP A 54 -17.91 11.14 11.68
CA ASP A 54 -17.70 12.12 10.60
C ASP A 54 -16.24 12.14 10.07
N GLU A 55 -15.43 11.13 10.43
CA GLU A 55 -14.02 11.08 10.05
C GLU A 55 -13.78 10.14 8.85
N ASN A 56 -12.62 10.30 8.25
CA ASN A 56 -12.12 9.30 7.31
C ASN A 56 -11.43 8.14 8.04
N HIS A 57 -11.49 6.96 7.43
CA HIS A 57 -10.94 5.74 8.00
C HIS A 57 -9.98 5.07 7.01
N VAL A 58 -8.81 4.68 7.49
CA VAL A 58 -7.85 3.90 6.72
C VAL A 58 -8.28 2.45 6.74
N LEU A 59 -8.71 1.90 5.61
CA LEU A 59 -9.00 0.47 5.47
C LEU A 59 -7.77 -0.30 4.99
N LEU A 60 -7.18 0.12 3.87
CA LEU A 60 -5.94 -0.44 3.33
C LEU A 60 -4.82 0.58 3.52
N SER A 61 -3.91 0.30 4.43
CA SER A 61 -2.78 1.18 4.73
C SER A 61 -1.73 1.14 3.63
N SER A 62 -1.30 -0.05 3.25
CA SER A 62 -0.31 -0.27 2.18
C SER A 62 -0.49 -1.64 1.54
N LEU A 63 0.18 -1.85 0.42
CA LEU A 63 0.23 -3.12 -0.28
C LEU A 63 1.70 -3.41 -0.61
N ASP A 64 2.26 -4.47 -0.02
CA ASP A 64 3.62 -4.90 -0.31
C ASP A 64 3.60 -5.89 -1.47
N GLU A 65 4.36 -5.56 -2.49
CA GLU A 65 4.60 -6.42 -3.63
C GLU A 65 5.91 -7.17 -3.45
N THR A 66 5.92 -8.46 -3.74
CA THR A 66 7.13 -9.26 -3.84
C THR A 66 7.20 -9.92 -5.21
N VAL A 67 8.23 -9.59 -5.96
CA VAL A 67 8.55 -10.27 -7.23
C VAL A 67 9.35 -11.53 -6.90
N ILE A 68 8.91 -12.67 -7.42
CA ILE A 68 9.56 -13.97 -7.19
C ILE A 68 9.98 -14.54 -8.53
N GLN A 69 11.26 -14.88 -8.66
CA GLN A 69 11.84 -15.48 -9.85
C GLN A 69 12.95 -16.46 -9.46
N HIS A 70 12.90 -17.68 -9.97
CA HIS A 70 13.88 -18.75 -9.64
C HIS A 70 14.08 -18.96 -8.13
N GLY A 71 13.02 -18.78 -7.32
CA GLY A 71 13.09 -18.90 -5.87
C GLY A 71 13.70 -17.70 -5.14
N ALA A 72 14.21 -16.70 -5.86
CA ALA A 72 14.65 -15.44 -5.26
C ALA A 72 13.45 -14.49 -5.08
N GLU A 73 13.36 -13.87 -3.91
CA GLU A 73 12.29 -12.96 -3.53
C GLU A 73 12.80 -11.52 -3.44
N PHE A 74 12.11 -10.60 -4.11
CA PHE A 74 12.42 -9.18 -4.11
C PHE A 74 11.19 -8.40 -3.62
N ASN A 75 11.20 -7.99 -2.35
CA ASN A 75 10.12 -7.19 -1.79
C ASN A 75 10.28 -5.73 -2.19
N LEU A 76 9.25 -5.15 -2.81
CA LEU A 76 9.22 -3.77 -3.31
C LEU A 76 8.69 -2.77 -2.27
N GLY A 77 8.20 -3.24 -1.12
CA GLY A 77 7.69 -2.40 -0.05
C GLY A 77 8.77 -1.59 0.66
N LEU A 78 8.33 -0.58 1.38
CA LEU A 78 9.18 0.24 2.24
C LEU A 78 8.39 0.67 3.47
N HIS A 79 8.86 0.28 4.65
CA HIS A 79 8.30 0.71 5.93
C HIS A 79 9.40 1.25 6.84
N LYS A 80 9.08 2.30 7.58
CA LYS A 80 9.96 2.81 8.63
C LYS A 80 9.53 2.22 9.97
N TYR A 81 10.51 1.73 10.70
CA TYR A 81 10.34 1.24 12.07
C TYR A 81 11.05 2.16 13.05
N GLN A 82 10.84 1.96 14.33
CA GLN A 82 11.50 2.73 15.40
C GLN A 82 13.02 2.78 15.21
N GLY A 83 13.61 3.92 15.48
CA GLY A 83 14.97 4.26 15.10
C GLY A 83 15.11 4.62 13.62
N GLU A 84 16.30 4.55 13.07
CA GLU A 84 16.56 4.80 11.63
C GLU A 84 16.53 3.49 10.83
N ASN A 85 15.56 2.62 11.14
CA ASN A 85 15.45 1.32 10.52
C ASN A 85 14.34 1.32 9.45
N TYR A 86 14.69 0.90 8.23
CA TYR A 86 13.78 0.73 7.09
C TYR A 86 13.81 -0.72 6.64
N SER A 87 12.64 -1.36 6.56
CA SER A 87 12.51 -2.74 6.08
C SER A 87 11.09 -2.97 5.52
N PRO A 88 10.96 -3.64 4.37
CA PRO A 88 12.03 -3.90 3.40
C PRO A 88 12.57 -2.60 2.79
N LYS A 89 13.51 -2.69 1.84
CA LYS A 89 14.13 -1.51 1.20
C LYS A 89 13.83 -1.48 -0.30
N GLY A 90 12.57 -1.66 -0.65
CA GLY A 90 12.10 -1.80 -2.02
C GLY A 90 12.28 -0.56 -2.90
N HIS A 91 12.40 0.63 -2.31
CA HIS A 91 12.70 1.87 -3.04
C HIS A 91 13.96 1.77 -3.91
N LYS A 92 14.92 0.91 -3.56
CA LYS A 92 16.15 0.68 -4.32
C LYS A 92 15.91 0.06 -5.70
N TYR A 93 14.77 -0.57 -5.90
CA TYR A 93 14.37 -1.19 -7.15
C TYR A 93 13.63 -0.24 -8.09
N ILE A 94 13.24 0.95 -7.62
CA ILE A 94 12.54 1.94 -8.45
C ILE A 94 13.54 2.53 -9.45
N VAL A 95 13.23 2.41 -10.75
CA VAL A 95 14.01 3.03 -11.84
C VAL A 95 13.45 4.36 -12.26
N SER A 96 12.13 4.55 -12.18
CA SER A 96 11.45 5.82 -12.42
C SER A 96 10.11 5.89 -11.74
N PHE A 97 9.70 7.11 -11.44
CA PHE A 97 8.33 7.46 -11.11
C PHE A 97 7.86 8.52 -12.11
N GLU A 98 6.68 8.33 -12.66
CA GLU A 98 6.05 9.26 -13.61
C GLU A 98 4.59 9.50 -13.21
N TRP A 99 4.13 10.73 -13.39
CA TRP A 99 2.72 11.07 -13.19
C TRP A 99 2.27 12.01 -14.30
N GLU A 100 1.67 11.45 -15.31
CA GLU A 100 1.00 12.19 -16.40
C GLU A 100 -0.53 12.13 -16.15
N GLN A 101 -1.12 10.97 -16.32
CA GLN A 101 -2.55 10.72 -16.04
C GLN A 101 -2.73 10.02 -14.68
N VAL A 102 -1.92 9.01 -14.42
CA VAL A 102 -1.91 8.24 -13.18
C VAL A 102 -0.49 8.09 -12.65
N PRO A 103 -0.31 8.00 -11.31
CA PRO A 103 0.99 7.65 -10.74
C PRO A 103 1.46 6.31 -11.25
N THR A 104 2.67 6.28 -11.76
CA THR A 104 3.27 5.13 -12.43
C THR A 104 4.69 4.90 -11.93
N TRP A 105 4.95 3.74 -11.37
CA TRP A 105 6.27 3.28 -10.96
C TRP A 105 6.80 2.25 -11.92
N THR A 106 8.08 2.33 -12.23
CA THR A 106 8.81 1.26 -12.92
C THR A 106 9.87 0.70 -11.99
N TYR A 107 9.84 -0.60 -11.79
CA TYR A 107 10.78 -1.35 -10.94
C TYR A 107 11.65 -2.25 -11.82
N ARG A 108 12.93 -2.37 -11.44
CA ARG A 108 13.85 -3.36 -12.00
C ARG A 108 14.42 -4.21 -10.89
N VAL A 109 14.14 -5.51 -10.94
CA VAL A 109 14.61 -6.50 -9.97
C VAL A 109 15.09 -7.74 -10.71
N GLY A 110 16.33 -8.14 -10.48
CA GLY A 110 16.90 -9.26 -11.23
C GLY A 110 16.75 -9.04 -12.75
N GLY A 111 16.17 -10.02 -13.45
CA GLY A 111 15.84 -9.94 -14.87
C GLY A 111 14.44 -9.41 -15.19
N VAL A 112 13.74 -8.81 -14.21
CA VAL A 112 12.35 -8.38 -14.36
C VAL A 112 12.25 -6.87 -14.43
N LEU A 113 11.44 -6.36 -15.37
CA LEU A 113 10.99 -4.97 -15.43
C LEU A 113 9.48 -4.95 -15.22
N LEU A 114 9.04 -4.38 -14.09
CA LEU A 114 7.64 -4.34 -13.67
C LEU A 114 7.16 -2.88 -13.62
N ARG A 115 5.98 -2.62 -14.18
CA ARG A 115 5.27 -1.36 -14.02
C ARG A 115 4.11 -1.52 -13.05
N LYS A 116 3.95 -0.57 -12.13
CA LYS A 116 2.81 -0.41 -11.23
C LYS A 116 2.14 0.92 -11.54
N GLU A 117 0.82 0.89 -11.73
CA GLU A 117 -0.01 2.07 -11.94
C GLU A 117 -1.13 2.08 -10.91
N LEU A 118 -1.51 3.27 -10.44
CA LEU A 118 -2.52 3.43 -9.41
C LEU A 118 -3.58 4.42 -9.86
N SER A 119 -4.86 4.04 -9.76
CA SER A 119 -5.97 4.91 -10.10
C SER A 119 -7.15 4.71 -9.17
N PHE A 120 -7.98 5.75 -9.03
CA PHE A 120 -9.21 5.71 -8.26
C PHE A 120 -10.44 5.65 -9.19
N ASP A 121 -11.48 4.94 -8.76
CA ASP A 121 -12.81 5.14 -9.32
C ASP A 121 -13.32 6.55 -8.98
N THR A 122 -13.98 7.19 -9.91
CA THR A 122 -14.40 8.59 -9.75
C THR A 122 -15.56 8.78 -8.78
N SER A 123 -16.37 7.73 -8.53
CA SER A 123 -17.66 7.83 -7.85
C SER A 123 -17.86 6.85 -6.69
N ILE A 124 -17.06 5.80 -6.60
CA ILE A 124 -17.14 4.79 -5.56
C ILE A 124 -15.81 4.63 -4.82
N HIS A 125 -15.85 4.07 -3.63
CA HIS A 125 -14.67 3.83 -2.79
C HIS A 125 -13.85 2.65 -3.30
N ARG A 126 -13.23 2.81 -4.49
CA ARG A 126 -12.45 1.76 -5.14
C ARG A 126 -11.14 2.31 -5.69
N ILE A 127 -10.07 1.61 -5.37
CA ILE A 127 -8.74 1.84 -5.94
C ILE A 127 -8.37 0.69 -6.86
N TYR A 128 -7.73 1.00 -7.97
CA TYR A 128 -7.17 0.03 -8.91
C TYR A 128 -5.66 0.10 -8.86
N VAL A 129 -5.02 -1.04 -8.68
CA VAL A 129 -3.56 -1.18 -8.80
C VAL A 129 -3.30 -2.12 -9.98
N ARG A 130 -2.71 -1.58 -11.04
CA ARG A 130 -2.38 -2.33 -12.24
C ARG A 130 -0.91 -2.68 -12.24
N TYR A 131 -0.61 -3.94 -12.46
CA TYR A 131 0.75 -4.43 -12.67
C TYR A 131 0.90 -4.88 -14.11
N THR A 132 1.98 -4.44 -14.77
CA THR A 132 2.34 -4.84 -16.13
C THR A 132 3.76 -5.35 -16.13
N LEU A 133 3.93 -6.61 -16.49
CA LEU A 133 5.26 -7.19 -16.73
C LEU A 133 5.76 -6.68 -18.07
N LEU A 134 6.74 -5.76 -18.04
CA LEU A 134 7.29 -5.16 -19.25
C LEU A 134 8.38 -6.01 -19.89
N ASP A 135 9.18 -6.68 -19.04
CA ASP A 135 10.24 -7.57 -19.47
C ASP A 135 10.53 -8.62 -18.39
N ALA A 136 10.71 -9.88 -18.80
CA ALA A 136 11.15 -10.97 -17.95
C ALA A 136 11.72 -12.10 -18.81
N HIS A 137 12.84 -12.68 -18.38
CA HIS A 137 13.49 -13.79 -19.10
C HIS A 137 12.99 -15.17 -18.67
N SER A 138 12.13 -15.23 -17.64
CA SER A 138 11.58 -16.47 -17.09
C SER A 138 10.25 -16.24 -16.41
N GLU A 139 9.59 -17.32 -16.02
CA GLU A 139 8.37 -17.27 -15.24
C GLU A 139 8.55 -16.40 -13.98
N THR A 140 7.61 -15.52 -13.76
CA THR A 140 7.66 -14.53 -12.69
C THR A 140 6.35 -14.56 -11.91
N GLN A 141 6.43 -14.71 -10.60
CA GLN A 141 5.29 -14.61 -9.71
C GLN A 141 5.27 -13.24 -9.04
N LEU A 142 4.09 -12.71 -8.82
CA LEU A 142 3.86 -11.51 -8.03
C LEU A 142 3.04 -11.88 -6.79
N ARG A 143 3.65 -11.77 -5.62
CA ARG A 143 2.96 -11.94 -4.34
C ARG A 143 2.57 -10.58 -3.78
N LEU A 144 1.31 -10.44 -3.38
CA LEU A 144 0.76 -9.22 -2.81
C LEU A 144 0.43 -9.45 -1.34
N ARG A 145 0.87 -8.56 -0.45
CA ARG A 145 0.54 -8.59 0.98
C ARG A 145 -0.14 -7.28 1.37
N PRO A 146 -1.45 -7.28 1.58
CA PRO A 146 -2.17 -6.10 2.04
C PRO A 146 -1.95 -5.86 3.54
N PHE A 147 -1.73 -4.60 3.88
CA PHE A 147 -1.65 -4.10 5.26
C PHE A 147 -2.96 -3.39 5.60
N LEU A 148 -3.77 -4.04 6.40
CA LEU A 148 -5.09 -3.55 6.78
C LEU A 148 -5.00 -2.76 8.07
N ALA A 149 -5.77 -1.69 8.17
CA ALA A 149 -5.79 -0.84 9.36
C ALA A 149 -7.17 -0.77 10.02
N PHE A 150 -8.23 -0.48 9.26
CA PHE A 150 -9.61 -0.33 9.76
C PHE A 150 -9.65 0.55 11.01
N ARG A 151 -9.18 1.78 10.87
CA ARG A 151 -9.09 2.77 11.96
C ARG A 151 -9.39 4.17 11.46
N SER A 152 -9.90 5.02 12.34
CA SER A 152 -9.96 6.46 12.06
C SER A 152 -8.57 7.01 11.76
N VAL A 153 -8.48 8.00 10.87
CA VAL A 153 -7.23 8.71 10.56
C VAL A 153 -6.64 9.43 11.78
N ARG A 154 -7.42 9.62 12.83
CA ARG A 154 -6.96 10.29 14.08
C ARG A 154 -6.45 9.33 15.13
N GLN A 155 -6.71 8.03 14.99
CA GLN A 155 -6.39 7.02 15.99
C GLN A 155 -5.22 6.15 15.57
N TRP A 156 -4.58 5.52 16.54
CA TRP A 156 -3.62 4.44 16.36
C TRP A 156 -4.31 3.10 16.58
N THR A 157 -3.88 2.10 15.86
CA THR A 157 -4.27 0.72 16.11
C THR A 157 -3.04 -0.06 16.56
N HIS A 158 -3.19 -0.74 17.69
CA HIS A 158 -2.21 -1.67 18.21
C HIS A 158 -2.74 -3.10 18.10
N GLU A 159 -1.86 -4.07 18.22
CA GLU A 159 -2.23 -5.46 18.30
C GLU A 159 -3.33 -5.68 19.35
N ASN A 160 -4.37 -6.39 18.96
CA ASN A 160 -5.52 -6.68 19.82
C ASN A 160 -6.15 -8.03 19.48
N GLY A 161 -6.95 -8.56 20.39
CA GLY A 161 -7.64 -9.83 20.23
C GLY A 161 -9.03 -9.75 19.61
N VAL A 162 -9.54 -8.54 19.29
CA VAL A 162 -10.91 -8.36 18.76
C VAL A 162 -10.95 -8.24 17.24
N ALA A 163 -9.80 -8.06 16.58
CA ALA A 163 -9.73 -8.03 15.14
C ALA A 163 -10.20 -9.36 14.53
N ASN A 164 -11.22 -9.30 13.69
CA ASN A 164 -11.66 -10.44 12.91
C ASN A 164 -10.64 -10.72 11.81
N ARG A 165 -9.96 -11.86 11.89
CA ARG A 165 -8.91 -12.26 10.93
C ARG A 165 -9.43 -13.15 9.80
N SER A 166 -10.72 -13.51 9.81
CA SER A 166 -11.32 -14.35 8.78
C SER A 166 -11.66 -13.55 7.52
N TYR A 167 -11.70 -14.24 6.42
CA TYR A 167 -12.18 -13.71 5.15
C TYR A 167 -13.21 -14.65 4.52
N ASN A 168 -13.99 -14.13 3.59
CA ASN A 168 -14.86 -14.91 2.75
C ASN A 168 -14.40 -14.82 1.30
N GLU A 169 -14.46 -15.94 0.59
CA GLU A 169 -14.22 -15.96 -0.84
C GLU A 169 -15.39 -15.29 -1.58
N VAL A 170 -15.06 -14.53 -2.60
CA VAL A 170 -15.99 -13.91 -3.54
C VAL A 170 -15.49 -14.16 -4.97
N GLU A 171 -16.26 -13.80 -5.97
CA GLU A 171 -15.82 -13.92 -7.35
C GLU A 171 -14.51 -13.18 -7.59
N ASN A 172 -13.49 -13.92 -8.04
CA ASN A 172 -12.13 -13.43 -8.31
C ASN A 172 -11.45 -12.74 -7.13
N GLY A 173 -11.78 -13.12 -5.89
CA GLY A 173 -11.16 -12.47 -4.76
C GLY A 173 -11.68 -12.88 -3.39
N ILE A 174 -11.44 -12.01 -2.44
CA ILE A 174 -11.88 -12.16 -1.06
C ILE A 174 -12.55 -10.88 -0.57
N ARG A 175 -13.38 -11.02 0.47
CA ARG A 175 -13.86 -9.90 1.28
C ARG A 175 -13.56 -10.13 2.76
N MET A 176 -13.31 -9.07 3.47
CA MET A 176 -13.09 -9.11 4.91
C MET A 176 -13.44 -7.80 5.59
N CYS A 177 -13.71 -7.88 6.90
CA CYS A 177 -13.94 -6.74 7.77
C CYS A 177 -13.30 -7.03 9.12
N LEU A 178 -12.36 -6.18 9.56
CA LEU A 178 -11.62 -6.43 10.80
C LEU A 178 -12.42 -6.10 12.05
N TYR A 179 -13.28 -5.09 12.00
CA TYR A 179 -14.04 -4.64 13.18
C TYR A 179 -15.50 -4.37 12.83
N GLN A 180 -16.37 -4.65 13.77
CA GLN A 180 -17.80 -4.40 13.64
C GLN A 180 -18.07 -2.90 13.38
N GLY A 181 -19.02 -2.62 12.49
CA GLY A 181 -19.41 -1.27 12.10
C GLY A 181 -18.70 -0.75 10.86
N TYR A 182 -17.60 -1.38 10.45
CA TYR A 182 -16.93 -1.05 9.19
C TYR A 182 -17.60 -1.76 8.00
N PRO A 183 -17.52 -1.17 6.80
CA PRO A 183 -17.88 -1.88 5.57
C PRO A 183 -16.90 -3.02 5.26
N ASP A 184 -17.36 -4.00 4.51
CA ASP A 184 -16.49 -5.04 3.96
C ASP A 184 -15.47 -4.43 2.97
N LEU A 185 -14.21 -4.81 3.10
CA LEU A 185 -13.18 -4.53 2.10
C LEU A 185 -13.09 -5.71 1.13
N TYR A 186 -13.33 -5.45 -0.14
CA TYR A 186 -13.19 -6.40 -1.23
C TYR A 186 -11.82 -6.25 -1.88
N MET A 187 -11.12 -7.36 -2.04
CA MET A 187 -9.86 -7.43 -2.79
C MET A 187 -10.03 -8.44 -3.90
N GLN A 188 -10.04 -7.96 -5.13
CA GLN A 188 -10.30 -8.77 -6.32
C GLN A 188 -9.19 -8.60 -7.34
N THR A 189 -8.93 -9.64 -8.11
CA THR A 189 -7.88 -9.68 -9.13
C THR A 189 -8.46 -10.02 -10.50
N SER A 190 -7.88 -9.49 -11.57
CA SER A 190 -8.27 -9.78 -12.95
C SER A 190 -7.71 -11.09 -13.50
N LYS A 191 -6.89 -11.77 -12.72
CA LYS A 191 -6.26 -13.05 -13.05
C LYS A 191 -6.51 -14.05 -11.93
N PRO A 192 -6.54 -15.36 -12.21
CA PRO A 192 -6.58 -16.36 -11.17
C PRO A 192 -5.46 -16.14 -10.14
N THR A 193 -5.81 -16.20 -8.86
CA THR A 193 -4.89 -15.90 -7.76
C THR A 193 -5.09 -16.89 -6.64
N ASP A 194 -3.99 -17.43 -6.12
CA ASP A 194 -4.00 -18.26 -4.93
C ASP A 194 -4.00 -17.39 -3.69
N TRP A 195 -4.90 -17.70 -2.75
CA TRP A 195 -5.04 -16.99 -1.49
C TRP A 195 -4.41 -17.77 -0.36
N HIS A 196 -3.47 -17.14 0.35
CA HIS A 196 -2.79 -17.74 1.48
C HIS A 196 -3.15 -17.03 2.77
N TYR A 197 -3.74 -17.75 3.71
CA TYR A 197 -4.06 -17.22 5.04
C TYR A 197 -2.78 -17.07 5.87
N CYS A 198 -2.35 -15.86 6.11
CA CYS A 198 -1.13 -15.54 6.87
C CYS A 198 -1.31 -14.21 7.64
N PRO A 199 -2.26 -14.14 8.59
CA PRO A 199 -2.48 -12.92 9.37
C PRO A 199 -1.33 -12.72 10.35
N ASP A 200 -0.80 -11.49 10.39
CA ASP A 200 0.24 -11.08 11.32
C ASP A 200 0.07 -9.62 11.72
N TRP A 201 0.65 -9.24 12.85
CA TRP A 201 0.73 -7.87 13.30
C TRP A 201 2.12 -7.28 13.03
N TYR A 202 2.14 -6.12 12.37
CA TYR A 202 3.37 -5.36 12.19
C TYR A 202 3.52 -4.37 13.33
N ARG A 203 4.57 -4.55 14.12
CA ARG A 203 4.83 -3.80 15.35
C ARG A 203 5.97 -2.82 15.17
N GLY A 204 5.94 -1.70 15.91
CA GLY A 204 7.03 -0.73 15.92
C GLY A 204 7.16 0.09 14.63
N MET A 205 6.10 0.21 13.83
CA MET A 205 6.08 1.12 12.69
C MET A 205 6.17 2.56 13.18
N ASP A 206 6.99 3.36 12.50
CA ASP A 206 7.23 4.76 12.82
C ASP A 206 6.69 5.67 11.71
N TYR A 207 5.99 6.71 12.13
CA TYR A 207 5.45 7.75 11.25
C TYR A 207 6.18 9.06 11.50
N PRO A 208 7.25 9.37 10.75
CA PRO A 208 8.16 10.50 11.04
C PRO A 208 7.45 11.83 11.21
N LYS A 209 6.43 12.11 10.40
CA LYS A 209 5.69 13.37 10.46
C LYS A 209 4.81 13.50 11.70
N GLU A 210 4.35 12.39 12.25
CA GLU A 210 3.62 12.41 13.52
C GLU A 210 4.58 12.61 14.68
N ARG A 211 5.75 11.98 14.65
CA ARG A 211 6.79 12.17 15.67
C ARG A 211 7.30 13.63 15.69
N GLU A 212 7.51 14.27 14.54
CA GLU A 212 7.85 15.71 14.45
C GLU A 212 6.80 16.59 15.13
N ARG A 213 5.55 16.14 15.22
CA ARG A 213 4.42 16.83 15.86
C ARG A 213 4.21 16.44 17.32
N GLY A 214 5.08 15.60 17.90
CA GLY A 214 5.02 15.14 19.28
C GLY A 214 4.05 14.00 19.54
N TYR A 215 3.57 13.31 18.51
CA TYR A 215 2.79 12.08 18.62
C TYR A 215 3.72 10.87 18.47
N ASN A 216 3.82 10.05 19.50
CA ASN A 216 4.61 8.82 19.55
C ASN A 216 3.71 7.58 19.49
#